data_ba42afc7c6689a5342b29b07ca370c4e
#
_entry.id   ba42afc7c6689a5342b29b07ca370c4e
#
_cell.length_a   1.000
_cell.length_b   1.000
_cell.length_c   1.000
_cell.angle_alpha   90.00
_cell.angle_beta   90.00
_cell.angle_gamma   90.00
#
_symmetry.space_group_name_H-M   'P 1'
#
loop_
_entity.id
_entity.type
_entity.pdbx_description
1 polymer ?
#
loop_
_entity_poly.entity_id
_entity_poly.type
_entity_poly.pdbx_seq_one_letter_code
_entity_poly.pdbx_strand_id
1 'polypeptide(L)'
;MHTTWTDGSAPVAEMHARAVAEGLKTILFSEHARKSSVDWFPRFAAEVRAISDQRCRALVGVECKIEDFGGAVDTVPAILAECDLVMASVHRFPGESGITTGTTGNYSPEQAVDIEFRLSLAAMDNPAVDILGHPFGMSIARFKTSPPWELFQALVDKAAATGVAFEVNARYHPDPWALIEACRKAGAPLSLGSNAHTPDEVGLIGRLLQREVQ
;
A
#
# COMPACT_ATOMS: atom_id res chain seq x y z
N MET A 1 2.18 6.11 3.32
CA MET A 1 1.63 7.50 3.24
C MET A 1 2.38 8.28 2.19
N HIS A 2 1.73 9.33 1.65
CA HIS A 2 2.21 10.16 0.54
C HIS A 2 2.40 11.59 0.99
N THR A 3 3.31 12.31 0.33
CA THR A 3 3.65 13.71 0.65
C THR A 3 3.63 14.57 -0.61
N THR A 4 4.02 15.83 -0.50
CA THR A 4 4.17 16.74 -1.65
C THR A 4 5.25 16.31 -2.65
N TRP A 5 5.97 15.22 -2.40
CA TRP A 5 6.85 14.60 -3.39
C TRP A 5 6.08 13.94 -4.54
N THR A 6 4.87 13.44 -4.27
CA THR A 6 3.96 12.93 -5.31
C THR A 6 2.59 13.59 -5.21
N ASP A 7 1.61 12.96 -4.59
CA ASP A 7 0.21 13.40 -4.59
C ASP A 7 -0.39 13.65 -3.21
N GLY A 8 0.44 13.61 -2.16
CA GLY A 8 0.06 14.07 -0.84
C GLY A 8 0.01 15.60 -0.74
N SER A 9 -0.74 16.11 0.23
CA SER A 9 -0.99 17.55 0.40
C SER A 9 -0.01 18.26 1.32
N ALA A 10 0.83 17.53 2.06
CA ALA A 10 1.73 18.07 3.07
C ALA A 10 3.17 17.55 2.92
N PRO A 11 4.19 18.31 3.35
CA PRO A 11 5.58 17.87 3.32
C PRO A 11 5.84 16.76 4.33
N VAL A 12 6.96 16.05 4.15
CA VAL A 12 7.42 14.95 5.02
C VAL A 12 7.41 15.33 6.49
N ALA A 13 7.92 16.52 6.83
CA ALA A 13 8.01 16.98 8.21
C ALA A 13 6.64 17.15 8.89
N GLU A 14 5.62 17.63 8.18
CA GLU A 14 4.27 17.81 8.70
C GLU A 14 3.56 16.47 8.90
N MET A 15 3.69 15.57 7.93
CA MET A 15 3.15 14.20 8.03
C MET A 15 3.78 13.43 9.20
N HIS A 16 5.09 13.58 9.41
CA HIS A 16 5.80 12.98 10.55
C HIS A 16 5.34 13.59 11.89
N ALA A 17 5.25 14.93 11.97
CA ALA A 17 4.76 15.60 13.18
C ALA A 17 3.35 15.12 13.57
N ARG A 18 2.49 14.91 12.57
CA ARG A 18 1.16 14.32 12.81
C ARG A 18 1.26 12.89 13.32
N ALA A 19 2.12 12.05 12.76
CA ALA A 19 2.32 10.68 13.24
C ALA A 19 2.80 10.64 14.70
N VAL A 20 3.71 11.54 15.08
CA VAL A 20 4.14 11.71 16.48
C VAL A 20 2.96 12.11 17.37
N ALA A 21 2.11 13.04 16.93
CA ALA A 21 0.93 13.49 17.68
C ALA A 21 -0.12 12.36 17.85
N GLU A 22 -0.25 11.47 16.86
CA GLU A 22 -1.11 10.28 16.93
C GLU A 22 -0.46 9.15 17.77
N GLY A 23 0.75 9.32 18.29
CA GLY A 23 1.46 8.32 19.10
C GLY A 23 2.01 7.13 18.32
N LEU A 24 2.10 7.23 16.99
CA LEU A 24 2.65 6.18 16.14
C LEU A 24 4.15 6.00 16.42
N LYS A 25 4.62 4.77 16.46
CA LYS A 25 6.02 4.43 16.77
C LYS A 25 6.87 4.25 15.51
N THR A 26 6.24 3.82 14.43
CA THR A 26 6.89 3.62 13.14
C THR A 26 5.91 3.98 12.03
N ILE A 27 6.40 4.66 11.01
CA ILE A 27 5.63 5.01 9.81
C ILE A 27 6.46 4.75 8.56
N LEU A 28 5.79 4.40 7.47
CA LEU A 28 6.36 4.23 6.15
C LEU A 28 5.90 5.38 5.25
N PHE A 29 6.84 6.15 4.74
CA PHE A 29 6.62 7.05 3.62
C PHE A 29 6.81 6.26 2.33
N SER A 30 5.72 6.02 1.59
CA SER A 30 5.70 5.14 0.41
C SER A 30 5.21 5.91 -0.81
N GLU A 31 6.09 6.75 -1.37
CA GLU A 31 5.73 7.59 -2.51
C GLU A 31 5.49 6.79 -3.80
N HIS A 32 4.67 7.34 -4.69
CA HIS A 32 4.43 6.77 -6.03
C HIS A 32 5.62 6.96 -6.96
N ALA A 33 6.80 6.41 -6.58
CA ALA A 33 7.96 6.44 -7.45
C ALA A 33 7.87 5.37 -8.55
N ARG A 34 8.32 5.73 -9.73
CA ARG A 34 8.30 4.92 -10.93
C ARG A 34 9.72 4.77 -11.49
N LYS A 35 9.91 3.96 -12.51
CA LYS A 35 11.21 3.82 -13.24
C LYS A 35 11.85 5.17 -13.62
N SER A 36 11.03 6.18 -13.85
CA SER A 36 11.49 7.56 -14.19
C SER A 36 11.79 8.45 -12.99
N SER A 37 11.61 7.98 -11.75
CA SER A 37 11.70 8.82 -10.54
C SER A 37 13.11 8.88 -9.93
N VAL A 38 14.13 8.41 -10.62
CA VAL A 38 15.52 8.30 -10.15
C VAL A 38 16.16 9.64 -9.76
N ASP A 39 15.70 10.73 -10.36
CA ASP A 39 16.29 12.06 -10.14
C ASP A 39 15.89 12.67 -8.78
N TRP A 40 14.71 12.37 -8.29
CA TRP A 40 14.19 12.98 -7.06
C TRP A 40 14.15 12.03 -5.87
N PHE A 41 14.00 10.72 -6.08
CA PHE A 41 13.79 9.74 -5.01
C PHE A 41 14.92 9.73 -3.95
N PRO A 42 16.23 9.86 -4.30
CA PRO A 42 17.28 9.95 -3.29
C PRO A 42 17.16 11.17 -2.37
N ARG A 43 16.65 12.30 -2.87
CA ARG A 43 16.41 13.51 -2.06
C ARG A 43 15.25 13.30 -1.09
N PHE A 44 14.16 12.69 -1.55
CA PHE A 44 13.07 12.27 -0.70
C PHE A 44 13.56 11.32 0.41
N ALA A 45 14.31 10.29 0.06
CA ALA A 45 14.85 9.33 1.02
C ALA A 45 15.74 10.01 2.09
N ALA A 46 16.59 10.95 1.68
CA ALA A 46 17.41 11.74 2.61
C ALA A 46 16.54 12.60 3.55
N GLU A 47 15.48 13.24 3.06
CA GLU A 47 14.55 14.02 3.87
C GLU A 47 13.83 13.15 4.91
N VAL A 48 13.32 11.96 4.52
CA VAL A 48 12.68 11.02 5.45
C VAL A 48 13.63 10.54 6.52
N ARG A 49 14.88 10.20 6.16
CA ARG A 49 15.90 9.77 7.14
C ARG A 49 16.26 10.88 8.12
N ALA A 50 16.30 12.14 7.67
CA ALA A 50 16.65 13.29 8.50
C ALA A 50 15.62 13.62 9.57
N ILE A 51 14.32 13.30 9.36
CA ILE A 51 13.25 13.57 10.33
C ILE A 51 13.00 12.41 11.29
N SER A 52 13.54 11.21 11.01
CA SER A 52 13.32 10.01 11.83
C SER A 52 13.90 10.23 13.24
N ASP A 53 13.11 10.02 14.27
CA ASP A 53 13.53 10.19 15.65
C ASP A 53 13.01 9.07 16.58
N GLN A 54 13.36 9.14 17.88
CA GLN A 54 12.96 8.13 18.87
C GLN A 54 11.45 8.13 19.18
N ARG A 55 10.73 9.20 18.87
CA ARG A 55 9.28 9.30 19.09
C ARG A 55 8.52 8.52 18.03
N CYS A 56 8.96 8.64 16.77
CA CYS A 56 8.38 7.96 15.63
C CYS A 56 9.47 7.67 14.59
N ARG A 57 9.79 6.41 14.39
CA ARG A 57 10.74 5.99 13.34
C ARG A 57 10.11 6.18 11.97
N ALA A 58 10.74 6.97 11.11
CA ALA A 58 10.36 7.14 9.72
C ALA A 58 11.13 6.17 8.83
N LEU A 59 10.42 5.39 8.02
CA LEU A 59 10.98 4.48 7.04
C LEU A 59 10.78 5.04 5.63
N VAL A 60 11.78 4.84 4.79
CA VAL A 60 11.73 5.14 3.36
C VAL A 60 11.10 3.97 2.63
N GLY A 61 10.12 4.23 1.82
CA GLY A 61 9.52 3.22 0.97
C GLY A 61 9.05 3.76 -0.37
N VAL A 62 8.64 2.84 -1.20
CA VAL A 62 8.02 3.12 -2.49
C VAL A 62 6.71 2.35 -2.60
N GLU A 63 5.68 2.96 -3.14
CA GLU A 63 4.48 2.25 -3.58
C GLU A 63 4.52 2.07 -5.10
N CYS A 64 4.99 0.89 -5.50
CA CYS A 64 5.13 0.51 -6.90
C CYS A 64 3.81 0.03 -7.48
N LYS A 65 3.55 0.39 -8.73
CA LYS A 65 2.49 -0.23 -9.51
C LYS A 65 2.92 -1.65 -9.92
N ILE A 66 2.02 -2.63 -9.75
CA ILE A 66 2.17 -3.96 -10.35
C ILE A 66 1.90 -3.83 -11.85
N GLU A 67 2.84 -4.25 -12.70
CA GLU A 67 2.79 -4.00 -14.14
C GLU A 67 2.09 -5.12 -14.92
N ASP A 68 2.31 -6.37 -14.52
CA ASP A 68 1.85 -7.53 -15.27
C ASP A 68 1.57 -8.77 -14.38
N PHE A 69 1.06 -9.82 -15.00
CA PHE A 69 0.79 -11.11 -14.36
C PHE A 69 2.04 -11.96 -14.05
N GLY A 70 3.22 -11.47 -14.39
CA GLY A 70 4.50 -12.03 -13.96
C GLY A 70 5.01 -11.44 -12.64
N GLY A 71 4.29 -10.48 -12.07
CA GLY A 71 4.65 -9.82 -10.81
C GLY A 71 5.70 -8.72 -10.96
N ALA A 72 5.97 -8.25 -12.18
CA ALA A 72 6.85 -7.10 -12.39
C ALA A 72 6.27 -5.85 -11.74
N VAL A 73 7.13 -5.01 -11.18
CA VAL A 73 6.76 -3.73 -10.54
C VAL A 73 7.44 -2.55 -11.21
N ASP A 74 6.75 -1.40 -11.26
CA ASP A 74 7.22 -0.16 -11.90
C ASP A 74 8.28 0.55 -11.04
N THR A 75 9.46 -0.05 -10.94
CA THR A 75 10.61 0.50 -10.22
C THR A 75 11.93 0.07 -10.85
N VAL A 76 13.05 0.59 -10.34
CA VAL A 76 14.42 0.26 -10.79
C VAL A 76 15.33 0.01 -9.58
N PRO A 77 16.46 -0.72 -9.75
CA PRO A 77 17.38 -1.01 -8.66
C PRO A 77 17.88 0.21 -7.87
N ALA A 78 18.03 1.35 -8.55
CA ALA A 78 18.46 2.60 -7.90
C ALA A 78 17.45 3.14 -6.89
N ILE A 79 16.15 2.95 -7.11
CA ILE A 79 15.07 3.31 -6.17
C ILE A 79 15.01 2.27 -5.06
N LEU A 80 15.05 0.98 -5.41
CA LEU A 80 15.01 -0.12 -4.43
C LEU A 80 16.13 -0.02 -3.41
N ALA A 81 17.33 0.38 -3.83
CA ALA A 81 18.49 0.54 -2.95
C ALA A 81 18.33 1.63 -1.88
N GLU A 82 17.40 2.56 -2.08
CA GLU A 82 17.07 3.61 -1.11
C GLU A 82 15.95 3.20 -0.13
N CYS A 83 15.22 2.12 -0.43
CA CYS A 83 14.03 1.75 0.35
C CYS A 83 14.38 0.88 1.56
N ASP A 84 13.72 1.14 2.69
CA ASP A 84 13.63 0.21 3.81
C ASP A 84 12.58 -0.88 3.54
N LEU A 85 11.47 -0.54 2.83
CA LEU A 85 10.40 -1.44 2.45
C LEU A 85 9.81 -1.04 1.08
N VAL A 86 9.42 -2.06 0.31
CA VAL A 86 8.79 -1.91 -1.01
C VAL A 86 7.34 -2.41 -0.95
N MET A 87 6.41 -1.52 -1.23
CA MET A 87 4.99 -1.84 -1.36
C MET A 87 4.64 -1.99 -2.83
N ALA A 88 3.88 -3.03 -3.17
CA ALA A 88 3.33 -3.25 -4.51
C ALA A 88 1.81 -3.19 -4.47
N SER A 89 1.22 -2.35 -5.33
CA SER A 89 -0.22 -2.11 -5.38
C SER A 89 -0.76 -2.17 -6.81
N VAL A 90 -2.01 -2.58 -6.95
CA VAL A 90 -2.71 -2.54 -8.24
C VAL A 90 -3.35 -1.15 -8.42
N HIS A 91 -2.72 -0.30 -9.22
CA HIS A 91 -3.23 1.05 -9.54
C HIS A 91 -3.87 1.11 -10.92
N ARG A 92 -3.55 0.17 -11.79
CA ARG A 92 -4.07 0.04 -13.16
C ARG A 92 -4.00 -1.40 -13.59
N PHE A 93 -4.89 -1.78 -14.49
CA PHE A 93 -4.83 -3.09 -15.11
C PHE A 93 -3.84 -3.09 -16.30
N PRO A 94 -3.26 -4.25 -16.64
CA PRO A 94 -2.37 -4.36 -17.79
C PRO A 94 -3.02 -3.84 -19.07
N GLY A 95 -2.29 -3.01 -19.83
CA GLY A 95 -2.80 -2.36 -21.05
C GLY A 95 -3.53 -1.04 -20.85
N GLU A 96 -3.85 -0.65 -19.62
CA GLU A 96 -4.41 0.69 -19.34
C GLU A 96 -3.31 1.76 -19.35
N SER A 97 -3.59 2.88 -20.02
CA SER A 97 -2.71 4.06 -20.08
C SER A 97 -3.47 5.32 -19.65
N GLY A 98 -2.72 6.36 -19.27
CA GLY A 98 -3.30 7.66 -18.86
C GLY A 98 -3.87 7.68 -17.45
N ILE A 99 -4.58 8.76 -17.09
CA ILE A 99 -5.25 8.91 -15.80
C ILE A 99 -6.62 8.23 -15.90
N THR A 100 -6.82 7.15 -15.16
CA THR A 100 -8.10 6.42 -15.11
C THR A 100 -8.99 7.02 -14.01
N THR A 101 -9.49 8.24 -14.24
CA THR A 101 -10.46 8.85 -13.33
C THR A 101 -11.88 8.44 -13.72
N GLY A 102 -12.55 7.70 -12.85
CA GLY A 102 -14.01 7.58 -12.87
C GLY A 102 -14.64 6.66 -13.92
N THR A 103 -13.88 6.03 -14.80
CA THR A 103 -14.40 5.06 -15.77
C THR A 103 -14.02 3.64 -15.39
N THR A 104 -14.97 2.71 -15.49
CA THR A 104 -14.73 1.28 -15.24
C THR A 104 -13.90 0.61 -16.35
N GLY A 105 -13.50 1.36 -17.38
CA GLY A 105 -12.81 0.78 -18.55
C GLY A 105 -13.71 -0.23 -19.29
N ASN A 106 -13.06 -1.21 -19.95
CA ASN A 106 -13.75 -2.27 -20.69
C ASN A 106 -13.93 -3.56 -19.85
N TYR A 107 -13.83 -3.48 -18.51
CA TYR A 107 -13.89 -4.64 -17.62
C TYR A 107 -15.21 -4.68 -16.85
N SER A 108 -15.78 -5.88 -16.69
CA SER A 108 -16.86 -6.09 -15.73
C SER A 108 -16.29 -6.05 -14.28
N PRO A 109 -17.14 -5.86 -13.25
CA PRO A 109 -16.73 -5.96 -11.86
C PRO A 109 -16.03 -7.30 -11.53
N GLU A 110 -16.53 -8.41 -12.05
CA GLU A 110 -15.97 -9.76 -11.84
C GLU A 110 -14.60 -9.90 -12.51
N GLN A 111 -14.44 -9.36 -13.72
CA GLN A 111 -13.15 -9.32 -14.41
C GLN A 111 -12.14 -8.46 -13.64
N ALA A 112 -12.57 -7.34 -13.06
CA ALA A 112 -11.71 -6.50 -12.25
C ALA A 112 -11.19 -7.25 -11.02
N VAL A 113 -12.05 -7.97 -10.32
CA VAL A 113 -11.68 -8.80 -9.16
C VAL A 113 -10.68 -9.89 -9.56
N ASP A 114 -10.94 -10.62 -10.66
CA ASP A 114 -10.02 -11.67 -11.14
C ASP A 114 -8.64 -11.11 -11.51
N ILE A 115 -8.60 -10.00 -12.25
CA ILE A 115 -7.36 -9.36 -12.66
C ILE A 115 -6.57 -8.89 -11.44
N GLU A 116 -7.22 -8.20 -10.50
CA GLU A 116 -6.57 -7.70 -9.29
C GLU A 116 -6.04 -8.83 -8.40
N PHE A 117 -6.83 -9.90 -8.24
CA PHE A 117 -6.41 -11.10 -7.52
C PHE A 117 -5.15 -11.74 -8.13
N ARG A 118 -5.13 -11.96 -9.45
CA ARG A 118 -4.00 -12.57 -10.14
C ARG A 118 -2.74 -11.69 -10.12
N LEU A 119 -2.89 -10.39 -10.27
CA LEU A 119 -1.79 -9.43 -10.14
C LEU A 119 -1.21 -9.43 -8.72
N SER A 120 -2.08 -9.47 -7.71
CA SER A 120 -1.68 -9.52 -6.30
C SER A 120 -0.93 -10.80 -5.95
N LEU A 121 -1.41 -11.96 -6.43
CA LEU A 121 -0.70 -13.24 -6.26
C LEU A 121 0.69 -13.21 -6.88
N ALA A 122 0.80 -12.72 -8.13
CA ALA A 122 2.07 -12.66 -8.86
C ALA A 122 3.07 -11.69 -8.19
N ALA A 123 2.60 -10.55 -7.70
CA ALA A 123 3.47 -9.60 -7.01
C ALA A 123 4.10 -10.17 -5.73
N MET A 124 3.40 -11.05 -5.02
CA MET A 124 3.94 -11.71 -3.81
C MET A 124 5.00 -12.78 -4.11
N ASP A 125 5.19 -13.18 -5.37
CA ASP A 125 6.33 -14.03 -5.80
C ASP A 125 7.56 -13.18 -6.19
N ASN A 126 7.43 -11.86 -6.27
CA ASN A 126 8.56 -10.98 -6.58
C ASN A 126 9.40 -10.72 -5.31
N PRO A 127 10.69 -11.11 -5.28
CA PRO A 127 11.52 -10.99 -4.08
C PRO A 127 11.84 -9.54 -3.69
N ALA A 128 11.52 -8.56 -4.52
CA ALA A 128 11.68 -7.15 -4.19
C ALA A 128 10.48 -6.57 -3.44
N VAL A 129 9.39 -7.33 -3.27
CA VAL A 129 8.15 -6.85 -2.65
C VAL A 129 8.07 -7.29 -1.19
N ASP A 130 7.95 -6.32 -0.30
CA ASP A 130 7.80 -6.55 1.15
C ASP A 130 6.34 -6.47 1.60
N ILE A 131 5.53 -5.65 0.92
CA ILE A 131 4.12 -5.38 1.31
C ILE A 131 3.23 -5.45 0.07
N LEU A 132 2.15 -6.24 0.13
CA LEU A 132 1.04 -6.16 -0.80
C LEU A 132 0.10 -5.03 -0.34
N GLY A 133 0.10 -3.91 -1.08
CA GLY A 133 -0.66 -2.71 -0.72
C GLY A 133 -2.14 -2.84 -1.09
N HIS A 134 -3.01 -2.47 -0.16
CA HIS A 134 -4.48 -2.40 -0.25
C HIS A 134 -5.12 -3.39 -1.25
N PRO A 135 -4.96 -4.72 -1.04
CA PRO A 135 -5.52 -5.73 -1.93
C PRO A 135 -7.00 -5.48 -2.23
N PHE A 136 -7.39 -5.59 -3.50
CA PHE A 136 -8.72 -5.27 -4.01
C PHE A 136 -9.15 -3.79 -3.90
N GLY A 137 -8.21 -2.88 -3.65
CA GLY A 137 -8.49 -1.45 -3.62
C GLY A 137 -9.11 -0.93 -4.92
N MET A 138 -8.68 -1.42 -6.07
CA MET A 138 -9.25 -1.08 -7.38
C MET A 138 -10.67 -1.61 -7.55
N SER A 139 -10.92 -2.87 -7.23
CA SER A 139 -12.25 -3.49 -7.30
C SER A 139 -13.27 -2.75 -6.45
N ILE A 140 -12.89 -2.41 -5.22
CA ILE A 140 -13.77 -1.73 -4.27
C ILE A 140 -13.96 -0.25 -4.65
N ALA A 141 -12.87 0.49 -4.90
CA ALA A 141 -12.95 1.93 -5.12
C ALA A 141 -13.45 2.31 -6.51
N ARG A 142 -12.97 1.64 -7.56
CA ARG A 142 -13.27 2.00 -8.95
C ARG A 142 -14.47 1.25 -9.50
N PHE A 143 -14.55 -0.06 -9.26
CA PHE A 143 -15.62 -0.91 -9.80
C PHE A 143 -16.80 -1.09 -8.85
N LYS A 144 -16.71 -0.56 -7.61
CA LYS A 144 -17.77 -0.61 -6.58
C LYS A 144 -18.25 -2.04 -6.31
N THR A 145 -17.33 -3.00 -6.35
CA THR A 145 -17.62 -4.40 -6.09
C THR A 145 -16.82 -4.91 -4.91
N SER A 146 -17.45 -5.73 -4.08
CA SER A 146 -16.79 -6.40 -2.96
C SER A 146 -16.34 -7.79 -3.42
N PRO A 147 -15.02 -8.08 -3.40
CA PRO A 147 -14.52 -9.41 -3.70
C PRO A 147 -15.06 -10.46 -2.72
N PRO A 148 -15.26 -11.73 -3.16
CA PRO A 148 -15.57 -12.83 -2.26
C PRO A 148 -14.50 -13.00 -1.17
N TRP A 149 -14.91 -13.36 0.04
CA TRP A 149 -14.00 -13.53 1.19
C TRP A 149 -12.89 -14.56 0.91
N GLU A 150 -13.22 -15.61 0.17
CA GLU A 150 -12.29 -16.68 -0.20
C GLU A 150 -11.06 -16.15 -0.96
N LEU A 151 -11.21 -15.08 -1.74
CA LEU A 151 -10.09 -14.46 -2.44
C LEU A 151 -9.20 -13.66 -1.49
N PHE A 152 -9.77 -12.97 -0.50
CA PHE A 152 -8.99 -12.35 0.57
C PHE A 152 -8.22 -13.41 1.36
N GLN A 153 -8.86 -14.50 1.74
CA GLN A 153 -8.22 -15.61 2.45
C GLN A 153 -7.06 -16.20 1.62
N ALA A 154 -7.27 -16.41 0.32
CA ALA A 154 -6.21 -16.94 -0.55
C ALA A 154 -4.99 -15.97 -0.64
N LEU A 155 -5.21 -14.65 -0.65
CA LEU A 155 -4.11 -13.68 -0.59
C LEU A 155 -3.41 -13.69 0.77
N VAL A 156 -4.15 -13.84 1.86
CA VAL A 156 -3.59 -13.96 3.21
C VAL A 156 -2.75 -15.23 3.34
N ASP A 157 -3.23 -16.36 2.83
CA ASP A 157 -2.49 -17.63 2.83
C ASP A 157 -1.20 -17.54 1.99
N LYS A 158 -1.27 -16.85 0.84
CA LYS A 158 -0.08 -16.58 0.01
C LYS A 158 0.90 -15.67 0.75
N ALA A 159 0.43 -14.62 1.42
CA ALA A 159 1.26 -13.72 2.24
C ALA A 159 2.00 -14.50 3.35
N ALA A 160 1.30 -15.41 4.04
CA ALA A 160 1.90 -16.29 5.04
C ALA A 160 3.00 -17.19 4.43
N ALA A 161 2.78 -17.71 3.23
CA ALA A 161 3.72 -18.60 2.56
C ALA A 161 4.97 -17.89 2.01
N THR A 162 4.84 -16.63 1.58
CA THR A 162 5.93 -15.85 0.98
C THR A 162 6.65 -14.94 1.98
N GLY A 163 6.02 -14.61 3.10
CA GLY A 163 6.53 -13.63 4.07
C GLY A 163 6.27 -12.17 3.67
N VAL A 164 5.58 -11.92 2.55
CA VAL A 164 5.12 -10.59 2.15
C VAL A 164 4.00 -10.14 3.10
N ALA A 165 4.07 -8.92 3.62
CA ALA A 165 3.05 -8.41 4.53
C ALA A 165 1.75 -8.08 3.76
N PHE A 166 0.62 -8.54 4.29
CA PHE A 166 -0.70 -8.16 3.79
C PHE A 166 -1.10 -6.80 4.40
N GLU A 167 -1.37 -5.79 3.57
CA GLU A 167 -1.85 -4.51 4.09
C GLU A 167 -3.36 -4.58 4.40
N VAL A 168 -3.73 -4.29 5.64
CA VAL A 168 -5.11 -3.98 6.02
C VAL A 168 -5.27 -2.46 6.00
N ASN A 169 -6.14 -1.98 5.11
CA ASN A 169 -6.23 -0.57 4.78
C ASN A 169 -7.58 0.03 5.20
N ALA A 170 -7.54 1.16 5.93
CA ALA A 170 -8.73 1.83 6.46
C ALA A 170 -9.68 2.40 5.40
N ARG A 171 -9.17 2.68 4.19
CA ARG A 171 -9.94 3.32 3.11
C ARG A 171 -10.69 2.30 2.25
N TYR A 172 -10.11 1.12 2.09
CA TYR A 172 -10.59 0.15 1.10
C TYR A 172 -11.24 -1.09 1.73
N HIS A 173 -10.82 -1.48 2.94
CA HIS A 173 -11.32 -2.72 3.55
C HIS A 173 -12.51 -2.45 4.46
N PRO A 174 -13.69 -3.01 4.14
CA PRO A 174 -14.91 -2.74 4.91
C PRO A 174 -14.90 -3.39 6.30
N ASP A 175 -14.16 -4.50 6.47
CA ASP A 175 -13.97 -5.19 7.75
C ASP A 175 -12.48 -5.42 8.04
N PRO A 176 -11.77 -4.41 8.58
CA PRO A 176 -10.35 -4.54 8.91
C PRO A 176 -10.07 -5.59 9.98
N TRP A 177 -10.98 -5.77 10.96
CA TRP A 177 -10.78 -6.75 12.02
C TRP A 177 -10.81 -8.18 11.52
N ALA A 178 -11.73 -8.53 10.64
CA ALA A 178 -11.77 -9.86 10.03
C ALA A 178 -10.47 -10.18 9.27
N LEU A 179 -9.90 -9.20 8.54
CA LEU A 179 -8.64 -9.37 7.83
C LEU A 179 -7.44 -9.48 8.78
N ILE A 180 -7.39 -8.68 9.84
CA ILE A 180 -6.35 -8.80 10.88
C ILE A 180 -6.39 -10.19 11.51
N GLU A 181 -7.58 -10.69 11.84
CA GLU A 181 -7.75 -12.02 12.44
C GLU A 181 -7.37 -13.14 11.46
N ALA A 182 -7.71 -13.00 10.17
CA ALA A 182 -7.29 -13.94 9.14
C ALA A 182 -5.75 -13.98 9.01
N CYS A 183 -5.10 -12.83 8.94
CA CYS A 183 -3.63 -12.75 8.91
C CYS A 183 -3.01 -13.40 10.16
N ARG A 184 -3.53 -13.09 11.35
CA ARG A 184 -3.06 -13.66 12.61
C ARG A 184 -3.19 -15.19 12.64
N LYS A 185 -4.32 -15.73 12.19
CA LYS A 185 -4.56 -17.19 12.13
C LYS A 185 -3.66 -17.90 11.13
N ALA A 186 -3.43 -17.29 9.98
CA ALA A 186 -2.55 -17.84 8.94
C ALA A 186 -1.05 -17.65 9.26
N GLY A 187 -0.70 -16.79 10.23
CA GLY A 187 0.69 -16.41 10.49
C GLY A 187 1.27 -15.47 9.42
N ALA A 188 0.42 -14.78 8.67
CA ALA A 188 0.84 -13.80 7.65
C ALA A 188 1.37 -12.53 8.31
N PRO A 189 2.49 -11.96 7.84
CA PRO A 189 2.92 -10.63 8.25
C PRO A 189 1.83 -9.60 7.92
N LEU A 190 1.68 -8.58 8.77
CA LEU A 190 0.61 -7.59 8.68
C LEU A 190 1.19 -6.18 8.57
N SER A 191 0.66 -5.39 7.63
CA SER A 191 0.85 -3.94 7.55
C SER A 191 -0.49 -3.24 7.80
N LEU A 192 -0.50 -2.20 8.64
CA LEU A 192 -1.70 -1.39 8.90
C LEU A 192 -1.60 -0.08 8.10
N GLY A 193 -2.48 0.11 7.13
CA GLY A 193 -2.45 1.21 6.19
C GLY A 193 -3.59 2.20 6.34
N SER A 194 -3.25 3.48 6.35
CA SER A 194 -4.23 4.59 6.24
C SER A 194 -4.34 5.13 4.82
N ASN A 195 -3.37 4.83 3.96
CA ASN A 195 -3.20 5.45 2.64
C ASN A 195 -3.32 6.99 2.72
N ALA A 196 -2.61 7.57 3.72
CA ALA A 196 -2.74 8.98 4.06
C ALA A 196 -2.09 9.87 2.98
N HIS A 197 -2.87 10.82 2.44
CA HIS A 197 -2.45 11.87 1.52
C HIS A 197 -2.57 13.26 2.19
N THR A 198 -3.15 13.31 3.37
CA THR A 198 -3.28 14.53 4.20
C THR A 198 -2.88 14.23 5.64
N PRO A 199 -2.47 15.25 6.43
CA PRO A 199 -2.17 15.05 7.84
C PRO A 199 -3.31 14.42 8.65
N ASP A 200 -4.57 14.76 8.35
CA ASP A 200 -5.74 14.24 9.07
C ASP A 200 -5.99 12.75 8.83
N GLU A 201 -5.49 12.20 7.74
CA GLU A 201 -5.59 10.77 7.43
C GLU A 201 -4.51 9.92 8.11
N VAL A 202 -3.44 10.54 8.63
CA VAL A 202 -2.38 9.83 9.36
C VAL A 202 -2.97 9.14 10.58
N GLY A 203 -2.72 7.83 10.74
CA GLY A 203 -3.24 7.03 11.84
C GLY A 203 -4.72 6.64 11.72
N LEU A 204 -5.37 6.87 10.57
CA LEU A 204 -6.79 6.58 10.38
C LEU A 204 -7.14 5.13 10.71
N ILE A 205 -6.33 4.15 10.30
CA ILE A 205 -6.57 2.73 10.61
C ILE A 205 -6.57 2.50 12.12
N GLY A 206 -5.66 3.09 12.88
CA GLY A 206 -5.62 2.97 14.34
C GLY A 206 -6.87 3.54 15.01
N ARG A 207 -7.33 4.71 14.56
CA ARG A 207 -8.57 5.32 15.07
C ARG A 207 -9.82 4.50 14.75
N LEU A 208 -9.86 3.89 13.56
CA LEU A 208 -10.96 3.03 13.15
C LEU A 208 -11.02 1.78 14.03
N LEU A 209 -9.89 1.11 14.23
CA LEU A 209 -9.81 -0.09 15.06
C LEU A 209 -10.16 0.17 16.53
N GLN A 210 -9.85 1.35 17.08
CA GLN A 210 -10.21 1.73 18.45
C GLN A 210 -11.71 1.95 18.65
N ARG A 211 -12.44 2.43 17.65
CA ARG A 211 -13.89 2.68 17.73
C ARG A 211 -14.73 1.41 17.82
N GLU A 212 -14.25 0.32 17.27
CA GLU A 212 -14.97 -0.96 17.26
C GLU A 212 -14.78 -1.76 18.56
N VAL A 213 -13.86 -1.33 19.44
CA VAL A 213 -13.59 -1.97 20.74
C VAL A 213 -14.40 -1.33 21.88
N GLN A 214 -15.06 -0.21 21.63
CA GLN A 214 -15.94 0.50 22.58
C GLN A 214 -17.41 0.15 22.37
#